data_177e08146ee6b65f28cc909e90002c6a
#
_entry.id   177e08146ee6b65f28cc909e90002c6a
#
_cell.length_a   1.000
_cell.length_b   1.000
_cell.length_c   1.000
_cell.angle_alpha   90.00
_cell.angle_beta   90.00
_cell.angle_gamma   90.00
#
_symmetry.space_group_name_H-M   'P 1'
#
loop_
_entity.id
_entity.type
_entity.pdbx_description
1 polymer ?
#
loop_
_entity_poly.entity_id
_entity_poly.type
_entity_poly.pdbx_seq_one_letter_code
_entity_poly.pdbx_strand_id
1 'polypeptide(L)'
;MGAEINILETDFKITLEGFTTEQEANNIGNFTLEAIRALTKNLNLDISKLKCVVVSYNFSEALQNVTSIYQHKSPSSFTNSKQGAAVGQLVTKIGSDGLCEEYTLVLSIDFFVELFNDGSFLKLNEEGYRAVIHRIHHELVHVHEKNLLTCLAQNFTVNEYGDALLISATRAWSEYLANYMSSGSAPQETIDLFLENLDTVVNEVSDEIENLTLNYKRGNISLNEMYLEAKKRFKLIINSYAYAIGYVHSLNININEYDPKLALTLSNSKIRNQLSELGAAFQNLYEKFNDQHITGFDDYLEITLVIDEIYKQFGLALECPDWSSDSELYIHVN
;
A
#
# COMPACT_ATOMS: atom_id res chain seq x y z
N MET A 1 25.68 25.76 -0.79
CA MET A 1 26.68 24.71 -0.52
C MET A 1 25.85 23.44 -0.25
N GLY A 2 25.67 22.59 -1.28
CA GLY A 2 24.93 21.34 -1.12
C GLY A 2 25.75 20.38 -0.27
N ALA A 3 25.12 19.84 0.77
CA ALA A 3 25.67 18.72 1.49
C ALA A 3 25.69 17.52 0.54
N GLU A 4 26.86 17.02 0.16
CA GLU A 4 27.00 15.70 -0.45
C GLU A 4 26.53 14.69 0.60
N ILE A 5 25.32 14.14 0.39
CA ILE A 5 24.84 13.00 1.15
C ILE A 5 25.66 11.81 0.64
N ASN A 6 26.60 11.35 1.47
CA ASN A 6 27.29 10.09 1.24
C ASN A 6 26.23 8.97 1.27
N ILE A 7 25.80 8.50 0.08
CA ILE A 7 24.97 7.32 -0.07
C ILE A 7 25.87 6.15 0.37
N LEU A 8 25.69 5.71 1.60
CA LEU A 8 26.26 4.47 2.10
C LEU A 8 25.78 3.36 1.17
N GLU A 9 26.70 2.62 0.52
CA GLU A 9 26.35 1.38 -0.17
C GLU A 9 25.59 0.52 0.83
N THR A 10 24.28 0.39 0.64
CA THR A 10 23.44 -0.41 1.52
C THR A 10 23.73 -1.86 1.28
N ASP A 11 24.26 -2.51 2.28
CA ASP A 11 24.67 -3.91 2.26
C ASP A 11 23.45 -4.79 2.57
N PHE A 12 22.63 -5.07 1.55
CA PHE A 12 21.52 -6.01 1.65
C PHE A 12 21.83 -7.29 0.87
N LYS A 13 21.26 -8.39 1.30
CA LYS A 13 21.38 -9.70 0.61
C LYS A 13 20.10 -10.03 -0.15
N ILE A 14 20.24 -10.81 -1.22
CA ILE A 14 19.10 -11.43 -1.92
C ILE A 14 19.10 -12.93 -1.61
N THR A 15 17.96 -13.44 -1.17
CA THR A 15 17.71 -14.86 -0.95
C THR A 15 16.72 -15.34 -1.99
N LEU A 16 17.02 -16.46 -2.64
CA LEU A 16 16.25 -17.00 -3.76
C LEU A 16 15.77 -18.40 -3.38
N GLU A 17 14.44 -18.62 -3.36
CA GLU A 17 13.85 -19.86 -2.86
C GLU A 17 12.97 -20.54 -3.89
N GLY A 18 13.09 -21.86 -4.01
CA GLY A 18 12.23 -22.70 -4.86
C GLY A 18 12.58 -22.68 -6.35
N PHE A 19 13.71 -22.10 -6.75
CA PHE A 19 14.17 -22.12 -8.15
C PHE A 19 14.63 -23.52 -8.55
N THR A 20 14.32 -23.91 -9.79
CA THR A 20 14.67 -25.24 -10.31
C THR A 20 16.13 -25.32 -10.78
N THR A 21 16.68 -24.20 -11.22
CA THR A 21 18.08 -24.11 -11.69
C THR A 21 18.81 -22.92 -11.06
N GLU A 22 20.11 -23.09 -10.85
CA GLU A 22 20.99 -22.02 -10.37
C GLU A 22 21.03 -20.83 -11.36
N GLN A 23 20.95 -21.12 -12.65
CA GLN A 23 20.98 -20.08 -13.68
C GLN A 23 19.75 -19.16 -13.62
N GLU A 24 18.53 -19.69 -13.45
CA GLU A 24 17.32 -18.88 -13.28
C GLU A 24 17.40 -18.06 -12.01
N ALA A 25 17.83 -18.66 -10.90
CA ALA A 25 18.03 -17.96 -9.64
C ALA A 25 19.01 -16.78 -9.82
N ASN A 26 20.17 -17.02 -10.44
CA ASN A 26 21.16 -15.99 -10.69
C ASN A 26 20.63 -14.86 -11.59
N ASN A 27 19.86 -15.19 -12.63
CA ASN A 27 19.28 -14.18 -13.53
C ASN A 27 18.32 -13.26 -12.77
N ILE A 28 17.40 -13.80 -11.98
CA ILE A 28 16.46 -13.01 -11.18
C ILE A 28 17.19 -12.25 -10.06
N GLY A 29 18.12 -12.91 -9.38
CA GLY A 29 18.89 -12.28 -8.29
C GLY A 29 19.72 -11.09 -8.78
N ASN A 30 20.45 -11.25 -9.89
CA ASN A 30 21.25 -10.18 -10.47
C ASN A 30 20.36 -9.03 -10.97
N PHE A 31 19.28 -9.34 -11.69
CA PHE A 31 18.32 -8.32 -12.14
C PHE A 31 17.79 -7.51 -10.96
N THR A 32 17.34 -8.19 -9.91
CA THR A 32 16.79 -7.54 -8.70
C THR A 32 17.83 -6.65 -8.03
N LEU A 33 19.06 -7.15 -7.87
CA LEU A 33 20.17 -6.41 -7.26
C LEU A 33 20.51 -5.13 -8.05
N GLU A 34 20.64 -5.27 -9.36
CA GLU A 34 20.97 -4.14 -10.25
C GLU A 34 19.85 -3.12 -10.28
N ALA A 35 18.59 -3.54 -10.36
CA ALA A 35 17.42 -2.66 -10.34
C ALA A 35 17.34 -1.88 -9.02
N ILE A 36 17.47 -2.52 -7.87
CA ILE A 36 17.45 -1.86 -6.56
C ILE A 36 18.58 -0.83 -6.47
N ARG A 37 19.82 -1.20 -6.82
CA ARG A 37 20.97 -0.30 -6.78
C ARG A 37 20.79 0.92 -7.68
N ALA A 38 20.33 0.69 -8.92
CA ALA A 38 20.08 1.76 -9.87
C ALA A 38 18.99 2.74 -9.40
N LEU A 39 17.85 2.22 -8.93
CA LEU A 39 16.76 3.02 -8.41
C LEU A 39 17.18 3.82 -7.17
N THR A 40 17.81 3.17 -6.21
CA THR A 40 18.27 3.82 -4.97
C THR A 40 19.22 4.96 -5.27
N LYS A 41 20.21 4.74 -6.15
CA LYS A 41 21.20 5.76 -6.51
C LYS A 41 20.59 6.91 -7.31
N ASN A 42 19.78 6.60 -8.33
CA ASN A 42 19.28 7.62 -9.26
C ASN A 42 18.15 8.46 -8.64
N LEU A 43 17.39 7.91 -7.71
CA LEU A 43 16.23 8.56 -7.10
C LEU A 43 16.49 8.96 -5.64
N ASN A 44 17.71 8.75 -5.14
CA ASN A 44 18.11 9.09 -3.78
C ASN A 44 17.18 8.49 -2.70
N LEU A 45 16.78 7.23 -2.87
CA LEU A 45 15.92 6.55 -1.90
C LEU A 45 16.74 6.08 -0.69
N ASP A 46 16.29 6.39 0.52
CA ASP A 46 16.88 5.84 1.74
C ASP A 46 16.35 4.42 1.97
N ILE A 47 17.20 3.43 1.75
CA ILE A 47 16.93 2.02 2.04
C ILE A 47 17.90 1.45 3.09
N SER A 48 18.47 2.29 3.94
CA SER A 48 19.55 1.92 4.87
C SER A 48 19.22 0.78 5.83
N LYS A 49 17.92 0.62 6.18
CA LYS A 49 17.44 -0.49 7.02
C LYS A 49 16.99 -1.72 6.25
N LEU A 50 16.99 -1.72 4.91
CA LEU A 50 16.71 -2.92 4.12
C LEU A 50 17.89 -3.88 4.25
N LYS A 51 17.70 -5.07 4.83
CA LYS A 51 18.75 -6.07 5.06
C LYS A 51 18.64 -7.30 4.17
N CYS A 52 17.42 -7.60 3.72
CA CYS A 52 17.18 -8.76 2.87
C CYS A 52 16.06 -8.50 1.87
N VAL A 53 16.23 -9.07 0.66
CA VAL A 53 15.14 -9.26 -0.30
C VAL A 53 15.03 -10.76 -0.52
N VAL A 54 13.86 -11.33 -0.26
CA VAL A 54 13.55 -12.75 -0.47
C VAL A 54 12.67 -12.85 -1.71
N VAL A 55 13.11 -13.60 -2.72
CA VAL A 55 12.27 -13.93 -3.89
C VAL A 55 11.94 -15.40 -3.83
N SER A 56 10.65 -15.75 -3.78
CA SER A 56 10.21 -17.12 -3.53
C SER A 56 9.10 -17.57 -4.47
N TYR A 57 9.17 -18.82 -4.91
CA TYR A 57 8.04 -19.52 -5.56
C TYR A 57 6.92 -19.85 -4.57
N ASN A 58 7.21 -19.93 -3.28
CA ASN A 58 6.22 -20.09 -2.22
C ASN A 58 6.18 -18.84 -1.33
N PHE A 59 5.50 -17.80 -1.82
CA PHE A 59 5.39 -16.51 -1.13
C PHE A 59 4.88 -16.62 0.32
N SER A 60 3.83 -17.43 0.54
CA SER A 60 3.24 -17.59 1.87
C SER A 60 4.21 -18.23 2.87
N GLU A 61 4.97 -19.23 2.45
CA GLU A 61 5.97 -19.89 3.29
C GLU A 61 7.15 -18.96 3.59
N ALA A 62 7.66 -18.27 2.57
CA ALA A 62 8.73 -17.28 2.75
C ALA A 62 8.33 -16.18 3.72
N LEU A 63 7.10 -15.65 3.58
CA LEU A 63 6.56 -14.64 4.47
C LEU A 63 6.43 -15.17 5.91
N GLN A 64 5.92 -16.39 6.09
CA GLN A 64 5.82 -17.03 7.40
C GLN A 64 7.19 -17.25 8.04
N ASN A 65 8.19 -17.65 7.26
CA ASN A 65 9.55 -17.85 7.75
C ASN A 65 10.16 -16.52 8.25
N VAL A 66 10.04 -15.45 7.46
CA VAL A 66 10.57 -14.12 7.84
C VAL A 66 9.84 -13.59 9.08
N THR A 67 8.51 -13.67 9.13
CA THR A 67 7.73 -13.23 10.29
C THR A 67 8.06 -14.01 11.56
N SER A 68 8.34 -15.32 11.42
CA SER A 68 8.75 -16.18 12.54
C SER A 68 10.14 -15.81 13.05
N ILE A 69 11.10 -15.56 12.15
CA ILE A 69 12.45 -15.09 12.51
C ILE A 69 12.39 -13.76 13.26
N TYR A 70 11.50 -12.86 12.84
CA TYR A 70 11.29 -11.56 13.47
C TYR A 70 10.39 -11.61 14.72
N GLN A 71 9.96 -12.81 15.13
CA GLN A 71 9.15 -13.05 16.33
C GLN A 71 7.82 -12.28 16.36
N HIS A 72 7.21 -12.05 15.20
CA HIS A 72 5.89 -11.43 15.13
C HIS A 72 4.84 -12.31 15.81
N LYS A 73 3.98 -11.70 16.64
CA LYS A 73 2.90 -12.41 17.37
C LYS A 73 1.79 -12.92 16.46
N SER A 74 1.64 -12.30 15.29
CA SER A 74 0.65 -12.69 14.29
C SER A 74 1.31 -12.74 12.92
N PRO A 75 0.95 -13.72 12.07
CA PRO A 75 1.41 -13.71 10.69
C PRO A 75 0.94 -12.42 10.01
N SER A 76 1.81 -11.83 9.20
CA SER A 76 1.44 -10.66 8.39
C SER A 76 0.26 -11.02 7.50
N SER A 77 -0.82 -10.26 7.58
CA SER A 77 -1.92 -10.39 6.62
C SER A 77 -1.54 -9.68 5.33
N PHE A 78 -1.73 -10.33 4.20
CA PHE A 78 -1.55 -9.74 2.88
C PHE A 78 -2.87 -9.74 2.12
N THR A 79 -2.99 -8.84 1.17
CA THR A 79 -4.18 -8.74 0.33
C THR A 79 -4.28 -9.99 -0.55
N ASN A 80 -5.36 -10.73 -0.38
CA ASN A 80 -5.71 -11.86 -1.23
C ASN A 80 -7.22 -11.81 -1.48
N SER A 81 -7.62 -11.02 -2.46
CA SER A 81 -9.02 -10.79 -2.81
C SER A 81 -9.23 -10.98 -4.33
N LYS A 82 -10.47 -10.95 -4.76
CA LYS A 82 -10.81 -11.00 -6.20
C LYS A 82 -10.24 -9.80 -6.98
N GLN A 83 -10.00 -8.68 -6.28
CA GLN A 83 -9.53 -7.42 -6.87
C GLN A 83 -8.00 -7.28 -6.84
N GLY A 84 -7.26 -8.23 -6.24
CA GLY A 84 -5.80 -8.25 -6.26
C GLY A 84 -5.20 -9.19 -5.24
N ALA A 85 -4.04 -9.73 -5.56
CA ALA A 85 -3.20 -10.50 -4.65
C ALA A 85 -1.89 -9.75 -4.44
N ALA A 86 -1.44 -9.66 -3.19
CA ALA A 86 -0.13 -9.10 -2.90
C ALA A 86 0.96 -10.01 -3.46
N VAL A 87 1.84 -9.46 -4.27
CA VAL A 87 3.01 -10.14 -4.84
C VAL A 87 4.32 -9.71 -4.16
N GLY A 88 4.25 -8.69 -3.29
CA GLY A 88 5.34 -8.19 -2.46
C GLY A 88 4.85 -7.81 -1.07
N GLN A 89 5.70 -7.92 -0.06
CA GLN A 89 5.43 -7.45 1.29
C GLN A 89 6.70 -7.07 2.03
N LEU A 90 6.69 -5.88 2.62
CA LEU A 90 7.75 -5.42 3.51
C LEU A 90 7.47 -5.90 4.94
N VAL A 91 8.39 -6.68 5.51
CA VAL A 91 8.35 -7.17 6.89
C VAL A 91 9.34 -6.37 7.73
N THR A 92 8.86 -5.83 8.84
CA THR A 92 9.63 -4.99 9.75
C THR A 92 10.09 -5.82 10.96
N LYS A 93 11.36 -5.77 11.29
CA LYS A 93 11.87 -6.27 12.57
C LYS A 93 11.82 -5.15 13.61
N ILE A 94 11.13 -5.41 14.70
CA ILE A 94 11.02 -4.47 15.83
C ILE A 94 12.02 -4.88 16.90
N GLY A 95 12.85 -3.93 17.33
CA GLY A 95 13.80 -4.12 18.41
C GLY A 95 13.16 -4.17 19.80
N SER A 96 13.97 -4.48 20.78
CA SER A 96 13.53 -4.54 22.19
C SER A 96 13.07 -3.19 22.75
N ASP A 97 13.50 -2.09 22.11
CA ASP A 97 13.09 -0.71 22.41
C ASP A 97 11.77 -0.31 21.72
N GLY A 98 11.17 -1.20 20.93
CA GLY A 98 9.95 -0.95 20.17
C GLY A 98 10.18 -0.21 18.85
N LEU A 99 11.43 0.09 18.49
CA LEU A 99 11.77 0.76 17.24
C LEU A 99 12.07 -0.23 16.11
N CYS A 100 11.95 0.22 14.88
CA CYS A 100 12.33 -0.57 13.72
C CYS A 100 13.86 -0.70 13.62
N GLU A 101 14.36 -1.94 13.66
CA GLU A 101 15.77 -2.26 13.46
C GLU A 101 16.10 -2.44 11.98
N GLU A 102 15.33 -3.27 11.28
CA GLU A 102 15.60 -3.64 9.90
C GLU A 102 14.34 -4.08 9.16
N TYR A 103 14.43 -4.11 7.81
CA TYR A 103 13.38 -4.61 6.92
C TYR A 103 13.85 -5.81 6.11
N THR A 104 12.90 -6.71 5.84
CA THR A 104 13.00 -7.71 4.78
C THR A 104 11.86 -7.52 3.80
N LEU A 105 12.19 -7.34 2.51
CA LEU A 105 11.22 -7.33 1.43
C LEU A 105 11.04 -8.76 0.91
N VAL A 106 9.83 -9.30 1.00
CA VAL A 106 9.47 -10.64 0.49
C VAL A 106 8.69 -10.45 -0.81
N LEU A 107 9.16 -11.08 -1.89
CA LEU A 107 8.58 -11.00 -3.23
C LEU A 107 8.17 -12.40 -3.71
N SER A 108 6.96 -12.52 -4.26
CA SER A 108 6.54 -13.70 -5.02
C SER A 108 7.28 -13.77 -6.35
N ILE A 109 7.49 -14.95 -6.90
CA ILE A 109 7.97 -15.10 -8.28
C ILE A 109 7.03 -14.43 -9.29
N ASP A 110 5.73 -14.37 -9.01
CA ASP A 110 4.74 -13.69 -9.85
C ASP A 110 5.01 -12.18 -10.01
N PHE A 111 5.78 -11.60 -9.09
CA PHE A 111 6.28 -10.23 -9.20
C PHE A 111 7.14 -10.01 -10.44
N PHE A 112 7.74 -11.06 -10.97
CA PHE A 112 8.68 -11.05 -12.09
C PHE A 112 8.10 -11.68 -13.37
N VAL A 113 6.80 -11.92 -13.43
CA VAL A 113 6.15 -12.70 -14.51
C VAL A 113 6.45 -12.14 -15.91
N GLU A 114 6.57 -10.82 -16.08
CA GLU A 114 6.88 -10.19 -17.36
C GLU A 114 8.32 -10.44 -17.83
N LEU A 115 9.23 -10.86 -16.92
CA LEU A 115 10.57 -11.28 -17.28
C LEU A 115 10.63 -12.73 -17.78
N PHE A 116 9.53 -13.47 -17.62
CA PHE A 116 9.45 -14.87 -18.04
C PHE A 116 9.49 -14.97 -19.58
N ASN A 117 10.43 -15.70 -20.11
CA ASN A 117 10.62 -15.84 -21.55
C ASN A 117 10.85 -17.33 -21.90
N ASP A 118 10.26 -17.78 -23.03
CA ASP A 118 10.41 -19.15 -23.52
C ASP A 118 10.12 -20.24 -22.47
N GLY A 119 9.18 -19.97 -21.56
CA GLY A 119 8.77 -20.92 -20.52
C GLY A 119 9.67 -20.93 -19.28
N SER A 120 10.61 -19.98 -19.14
CA SER A 120 11.56 -19.94 -18.02
C SER A 120 12.19 -18.56 -17.80
N PHE A 121 12.97 -18.42 -16.72
CA PHE A 121 13.86 -17.28 -16.46
C PHE A 121 15.32 -17.53 -16.90
N LEU A 122 15.59 -18.55 -17.72
CA LEU A 122 16.92 -18.80 -18.26
C LEU A 122 17.41 -17.65 -19.16
N LYS A 123 16.49 -17.00 -19.86
CA LYS A 123 16.72 -15.77 -20.59
C LYS A 123 15.58 -14.80 -20.26
N LEU A 124 15.90 -13.65 -19.71
CA LEU A 124 14.90 -12.68 -19.33
C LEU A 124 14.30 -11.95 -20.54
N ASN A 125 12.99 -11.67 -20.48
CA ASN A 125 12.28 -10.85 -21.46
C ASN A 125 12.57 -9.38 -21.18
N GLU A 126 13.29 -8.70 -22.07
CA GLU A 126 13.65 -7.29 -21.92
C GLU A 126 12.44 -6.34 -22.01
N GLU A 127 11.40 -6.71 -22.76
CA GLU A 127 10.16 -5.93 -22.85
C GLU A 127 9.44 -5.83 -21.50
N GLY A 128 9.61 -6.82 -20.63
CA GLY A 128 9.07 -6.84 -19.27
C GLY A 128 9.84 -6.02 -18.24
N TYR A 129 11.05 -5.55 -18.55
CA TYR A 129 11.91 -4.89 -17.57
C TYR A 129 11.24 -3.68 -16.93
N ARG A 130 10.60 -2.83 -17.73
CA ARG A 130 9.98 -1.61 -17.23
C ARG A 130 8.90 -1.88 -16.19
N ALA A 131 8.05 -2.88 -16.42
CA ALA A 131 6.98 -3.24 -15.48
C ALA A 131 7.54 -3.73 -14.14
N VAL A 132 8.56 -4.60 -14.18
CA VAL A 132 9.18 -5.13 -12.96
C VAL A 132 10.00 -4.07 -12.23
N ILE A 133 10.76 -3.22 -12.96
CA ILE A 133 11.49 -2.10 -12.37
C ILE A 133 10.52 -1.14 -11.67
N HIS A 134 9.37 -0.84 -12.28
CA HIS A 134 8.34 -0.01 -11.64
C HIS A 134 7.84 -0.62 -10.34
N ARG A 135 7.51 -1.93 -10.31
CA ARG A 135 7.09 -2.61 -9.07
C ARG A 135 8.18 -2.58 -8.00
N ILE A 136 9.46 -2.82 -8.37
CA ILE A 136 10.58 -2.68 -7.43
C ILE A 136 10.66 -1.24 -6.90
N HIS A 137 10.49 -0.24 -7.76
CA HIS A 137 10.50 1.16 -7.36
C HIS A 137 9.40 1.45 -6.33
N HIS A 138 8.17 1.00 -6.58
CA HIS A 138 7.04 1.11 -5.66
C HIS A 138 7.38 0.53 -4.27
N GLU A 139 7.88 -0.69 -4.22
CA GLU A 139 8.27 -1.35 -2.95
C GLU A 139 9.42 -0.62 -2.24
N LEU A 140 10.38 -0.07 -2.98
CA LEU A 140 11.48 0.70 -2.38
C LEU A 140 11.01 2.04 -1.82
N VAL A 141 9.95 2.64 -2.36
CA VAL A 141 9.35 3.84 -1.76
C VAL A 141 8.76 3.52 -0.39
N HIS A 142 8.13 2.36 -0.18
CA HIS A 142 7.69 1.95 1.15
C HIS A 142 8.85 1.82 2.15
N VAL A 143 10.02 1.30 1.71
CA VAL A 143 11.21 1.26 2.56
C VAL A 143 11.71 2.67 2.88
N HIS A 144 11.77 3.53 1.87
CA HIS A 144 12.19 4.92 2.01
C HIS A 144 11.28 5.71 2.96
N GLU A 145 9.96 5.62 2.76
CA GLU A 145 8.96 6.20 3.66
C GLU A 145 9.19 5.81 5.11
N LYS A 146 9.29 4.51 5.38
CA LYS A 146 9.47 3.98 6.74
C LYS A 146 10.82 4.36 7.35
N ASN A 147 11.87 4.53 6.55
CA ASN A 147 13.16 5.01 7.03
C ASN A 147 13.10 6.49 7.45
N LEU A 148 12.35 7.32 6.71
CA LEU A 148 12.19 8.74 7.03
C LEU A 148 11.20 8.95 8.18
N LEU A 149 10.12 8.16 8.25
CA LEU A 149 9.07 8.30 9.27
C LEU A 149 9.34 7.45 10.52
N THR A 150 10.55 7.57 11.07
CA THR A 150 10.95 6.82 12.28
C THR A 150 10.09 7.14 13.50
N CYS A 151 9.46 8.32 13.54
CA CYS A 151 8.50 8.69 14.57
C CYS A 151 7.24 7.79 14.60
N LEU A 152 6.91 7.13 13.48
CA LEU A 152 5.80 6.19 13.35
C LEU A 152 6.22 4.73 13.55
N ALA A 153 7.52 4.46 13.67
CA ALA A 153 8.08 3.10 13.72
C ALA A 153 7.93 2.42 15.09
N GLN A 154 7.20 3.00 16.00
CA GLN A 154 6.96 2.43 17.34
C GLN A 154 5.92 1.31 17.27
N ASN A 155 6.06 0.34 18.18
CA ASN A 155 5.06 -0.73 18.35
C ASN A 155 3.76 -0.10 18.84
N PHE A 156 2.79 0.00 17.95
CA PHE A 156 1.61 0.82 18.11
C PHE A 156 0.37 -0.07 18.04
N THR A 157 -0.40 -0.07 19.11
CA THR A 157 -1.64 -0.83 19.20
C THR A 157 -2.82 0.11 19.14
N VAL A 158 -3.74 -0.15 18.26
CA VAL A 158 -5.01 0.57 18.14
C VAL A 158 -6.17 -0.35 18.45
N ASN A 159 -7.26 0.23 18.90
CA ASN A 159 -8.55 -0.45 19.00
C ASN A 159 -9.23 -0.55 17.61
N GLU A 160 -10.45 -1.12 17.55
CA GLU A 160 -11.21 -1.28 16.31
C GLU A 160 -11.53 0.06 15.62
N TYR A 161 -11.73 1.13 16.37
CA TYR A 161 -11.93 2.48 15.83
C TYR A 161 -10.67 3.01 15.13
N GLY A 162 -9.54 2.90 15.83
CA GLY A 162 -8.25 3.28 15.24
C GLY A 162 -7.88 2.42 14.02
N ASP A 163 -8.19 1.09 14.01
CA ASP A 163 -7.97 0.25 12.83
C ASP A 163 -8.87 0.65 11.66
N ALA A 164 -10.11 1.04 11.93
CA ALA A 164 -11.02 1.48 10.87
C ALA A 164 -10.56 2.80 10.22
N LEU A 165 -10.06 3.73 11.00
CA LEU A 165 -9.77 5.10 10.56
C LEU A 165 -8.27 5.36 10.41
N LEU A 166 -7.49 5.34 11.49
CA LEU A 166 -6.08 5.73 11.49
C LEU A 166 -5.20 4.75 10.71
N ILE A 167 -5.36 3.44 10.92
CA ILE A 167 -4.60 2.44 10.15
C ILE A 167 -5.02 2.45 8.67
N SER A 168 -6.30 2.72 8.39
CA SER A 168 -6.73 2.89 7.00
C SER A 168 -6.11 4.14 6.37
N ALA A 169 -6.01 5.24 7.10
CA ALA A 169 -5.37 6.49 6.66
C ALA A 169 -3.88 6.29 6.37
N THR A 170 -3.15 5.68 7.29
CA THR A 170 -1.69 5.45 7.13
C THR A 170 -1.38 4.51 5.98
N ARG A 171 -2.19 3.45 5.78
CA ARG A 171 -2.03 2.53 4.65
C ARG A 171 -2.32 3.21 3.32
N ALA A 172 -3.46 3.90 3.22
CA ALA A 172 -3.82 4.60 1.99
C ALA A 172 -2.80 5.67 1.62
N TRP A 173 -2.29 6.41 2.60
CA TRP A 173 -1.19 7.34 2.40
C TRP A 173 0.06 6.67 1.85
N SER A 174 0.49 5.55 2.45
CA SER A 174 1.68 4.81 2.02
C SER A 174 1.57 4.35 0.56
N GLU A 175 0.39 3.87 0.14
CA GLU A 175 0.12 3.47 -1.25
C GLU A 175 0.07 4.67 -2.20
N TYR A 176 -0.55 5.79 -1.77
CA TYR A 176 -0.53 7.03 -2.51
C TYR A 176 0.90 7.51 -2.76
N LEU A 177 1.72 7.57 -1.71
CA LEU A 177 3.10 8.00 -1.78
C LEU A 177 3.93 7.10 -2.71
N ALA A 178 3.76 5.78 -2.57
CA ALA A 178 4.48 4.81 -3.39
C ALA A 178 4.18 4.99 -4.88
N ASN A 179 2.91 5.16 -5.27
CA ASN A 179 2.55 5.40 -6.67
C ASN A 179 2.90 6.81 -7.12
N TYR A 180 2.79 7.81 -6.26
CA TYR A 180 3.21 9.18 -6.58
C TYR A 180 4.70 9.23 -6.93
N MET A 181 5.57 8.70 -6.08
CA MET A 181 7.02 8.75 -6.27
C MET A 181 7.50 7.80 -7.37
N SER A 182 6.85 6.65 -7.56
CA SER A 182 7.25 5.66 -8.59
C SER A 182 6.66 5.94 -9.97
N SER A 183 5.77 6.91 -10.12
CA SER A 183 5.03 7.21 -11.37
C SER A 183 5.91 7.35 -12.62
N GLY A 184 7.09 7.97 -12.48
CA GLY A 184 8.03 8.17 -13.59
C GLY A 184 8.58 6.86 -14.19
N SER A 185 8.55 5.76 -13.46
CA SER A 185 8.94 4.41 -13.96
C SER A 185 7.74 3.60 -14.46
N ALA A 186 6.50 4.03 -14.18
CA ALA A 186 5.31 3.26 -14.51
C ALA A 186 5.12 3.09 -16.03
N PRO A 187 4.82 1.86 -16.50
CA PRO A 187 4.24 1.69 -17.82
C PRO A 187 2.86 2.34 -17.90
N GLN A 188 2.45 2.76 -19.09
CA GLN A 188 1.14 3.37 -19.31
C GLN A 188 0.01 2.40 -18.90
N GLU A 189 0.16 1.14 -19.27
CA GLU A 189 -0.81 0.07 -18.99
C GLU A 189 -1.04 -0.11 -17.48
N THR A 190 -0.01 0.13 -16.66
CA THR A 190 -0.14 0.07 -15.20
C THR A 190 -1.02 1.20 -14.68
N ILE A 191 -0.83 2.42 -15.19
CA ILE A 191 -1.65 3.58 -14.82
C ILE A 191 -3.11 3.34 -15.20
N ASP A 192 -3.34 2.90 -16.46
CA ASP A 192 -4.68 2.59 -16.98
C ASP A 192 -5.38 1.54 -16.12
N LEU A 193 -4.66 0.48 -15.72
CA LEU A 193 -5.18 -0.58 -14.86
C LEU A 193 -5.65 -0.06 -13.49
N PHE A 194 -4.89 0.83 -12.85
CA PHE A 194 -5.28 1.40 -11.55
C PHE A 194 -6.49 2.33 -11.68
N LEU A 195 -6.60 3.09 -12.77
CA LEU A 195 -7.77 3.94 -13.04
C LEU A 195 -9.01 3.09 -13.33
N GLU A 196 -8.90 2.05 -14.16
CA GLU A 196 -9.99 1.10 -14.43
C GLU A 196 -10.44 0.35 -13.17
N ASN A 197 -9.48 -0.07 -12.32
CA ASN A 197 -9.81 -0.70 -11.05
C ASN A 197 -10.56 0.27 -10.12
N LEU A 198 -10.17 1.55 -10.06
CA LEU A 198 -10.88 2.55 -9.29
C LEU A 198 -12.32 2.74 -9.79
N ASP A 199 -12.53 2.83 -11.12
CA ASP A 199 -13.86 2.91 -11.72
C ASP A 199 -14.75 1.75 -11.28
N THR A 200 -14.22 0.53 -11.36
CA THR A 200 -14.92 -0.70 -10.96
C THR A 200 -15.24 -0.69 -9.47
N VAL A 201 -14.25 -0.39 -8.62
CA VAL A 201 -14.41 -0.43 -7.16
C VAL A 201 -15.40 0.62 -6.68
N VAL A 202 -15.36 1.85 -7.20
CA VAL A 202 -16.31 2.91 -6.79
C VAL A 202 -17.75 2.54 -7.14
N ASN A 203 -17.97 1.93 -8.29
CA ASN A 203 -19.31 1.49 -8.70
C ASN A 203 -19.81 0.27 -7.90
N GLU A 204 -19.04 -0.82 -7.89
CA GLU A 204 -19.53 -2.09 -7.35
C GLU A 204 -19.55 -2.10 -5.81
N VAL A 205 -18.50 -1.58 -5.18
CA VAL A 205 -18.33 -1.68 -3.73
C VAL A 205 -19.27 -0.74 -2.98
N SER A 206 -19.63 0.40 -3.57
CA SER A 206 -20.66 1.29 -3.01
C SER A 206 -22.01 0.58 -2.87
N ASP A 207 -22.44 -0.13 -3.89
CA ASP A 207 -23.69 -0.91 -3.87
C ASP A 207 -23.60 -2.06 -2.86
N GLU A 208 -22.45 -2.71 -2.75
CA GLU A 208 -22.23 -3.79 -1.77
C GLU A 208 -22.38 -3.30 -0.34
N ILE A 209 -21.84 -2.12 0.01
CA ILE A 209 -21.97 -1.53 1.35
C ILE A 209 -23.45 -1.18 1.65
N GLU A 210 -24.16 -0.60 0.70
CA GLU A 210 -25.57 -0.31 0.85
C GLU A 210 -26.41 -1.56 1.07
N ASN A 211 -26.12 -2.62 0.34
CA ASN A 211 -26.78 -3.91 0.50
C ASN A 211 -26.49 -4.56 1.89
N LEU A 212 -25.26 -4.43 2.41
CA LEU A 212 -24.92 -4.88 3.76
C LEU A 212 -25.76 -4.14 4.82
N THR A 213 -25.82 -2.81 4.73
CA THR A 213 -26.61 -1.97 5.63
C THR A 213 -28.10 -2.35 5.56
N LEU A 214 -28.64 -2.56 4.36
CA LEU A 214 -30.02 -2.98 4.16
C LEU A 214 -30.31 -4.36 4.75
N ASN A 215 -29.39 -5.34 4.57
CA ASN A 215 -29.52 -6.68 5.14
C ASN A 215 -29.51 -6.65 6.67
N TYR A 216 -28.68 -5.82 7.28
CA TYR A 216 -28.70 -5.59 8.72
C TYR A 216 -30.04 -5.01 9.18
N LYS A 217 -30.53 -3.96 8.53
CA LYS A 217 -31.83 -3.33 8.87
C LYS A 217 -33.03 -4.29 8.75
N ARG A 218 -32.91 -5.31 7.87
CA ARG A 218 -33.92 -6.38 7.70
C ARG A 218 -33.73 -7.53 8.70
N GLY A 219 -32.71 -7.52 9.54
CA GLY A 219 -32.39 -8.57 10.48
C GLY A 219 -31.79 -9.84 9.87
N ASN A 220 -31.28 -9.78 8.63
CA ASN A 220 -30.70 -10.91 7.92
C ASN A 220 -29.26 -11.21 8.41
N ILE A 221 -28.54 -10.21 8.88
CA ILE A 221 -27.16 -10.31 9.39
C ILE A 221 -27.03 -9.52 10.70
N SER A 222 -26.04 -9.88 11.53
CA SER A 222 -25.74 -9.17 12.76
C SER A 222 -25.03 -7.84 12.50
N LEU A 223 -25.05 -6.93 13.50
CA LEU A 223 -24.32 -5.65 13.43
C LEU A 223 -22.80 -5.89 13.22
N ASN A 224 -22.24 -6.84 13.97
CA ASN A 224 -20.82 -7.18 13.87
C ASN A 224 -20.44 -7.72 12.49
N GLU A 225 -21.23 -8.61 11.92
CA GLU A 225 -21.01 -9.14 10.58
C GLU A 225 -21.10 -8.03 9.52
N MET A 226 -22.15 -7.20 9.58
CA MET A 226 -22.32 -6.06 8.69
C MET A 226 -21.12 -5.11 8.77
N TYR A 227 -20.68 -4.75 9.98
CA TYR A 227 -19.57 -3.83 10.19
C TYR A 227 -18.25 -4.38 9.67
N LEU A 228 -17.90 -5.63 10.00
CA LEU A 228 -16.65 -6.24 9.56
C LEU A 228 -16.56 -6.33 8.02
N GLU A 229 -17.66 -6.67 7.37
CA GLU A 229 -17.72 -6.73 5.92
C GLU A 229 -17.71 -5.33 5.28
N ALA A 230 -18.42 -4.36 5.85
CA ALA A 230 -18.39 -2.96 5.39
C ALA A 230 -16.97 -2.36 5.56
N LYS A 231 -16.31 -2.59 6.70
CA LYS A 231 -14.94 -2.12 6.96
C LYS A 231 -13.96 -2.59 5.89
N LYS A 232 -14.04 -3.85 5.44
CA LYS A 232 -13.20 -4.36 4.35
C LYS A 232 -13.44 -3.60 3.04
N ARG A 233 -14.68 -3.28 2.75
CA ARG A 233 -15.09 -2.58 1.53
C ARG A 233 -14.69 -1.11 1.55
N PHE A 234 -14.80 -0.45 2.69
CA PHE A 234 -14.28 0.91 2.84
C PHE A 234 -12.76 0.96 2.62
N LYS A 235 -12.01 0.03 3.25
CA LYS A 235 -10.56 -0.10 3.03
C LYS A 235 -10.24 -0.30 1.54
N LEU A 236 -11.04 -1.08 0.82
CA LEU A 236 -10.84 -1.31 -0.61
C LEU A 236 -11.06 -0.02 -1.42
N ILE A 237 -12.14 0.72 -1.20
CA ILE A 237 -12.40 2.00 -1.91
C ILE A 237 -11.25 2.99 -1.63
N ILE A 238 -10.89 3.17 -0.37
CA ILE A 238 -9.88 4.14 0.06
C ILE A 238 -8.51 3.80 -0.55
N ASN A 239 -8.10 2.53 -0.52
CA ASN A 239 -6.83 2.11 -1.09
C ASN A 239 -6.84 2.20 -2.62
N SER A 240 -7.91 1.77 -3.30
CA SER A 240 -7.99 1.88 -4.77
C SER A 240 -7.94 3.34 -5.22
N TYR A 241 -8.57 4.24 -4.47
CA TYR A 241 -8.47 5.67 -4.71
C TYR A 241 -7.03 6.17 -4.51
N ALA A 242 -6.38 5.79 -3.41
CA ALA A 242 -5.00 6.19 -3.12
C ALA A 242 -4.02 5.73 -4.21
N TYR A 243 -4.14 4.49 -4.67
CA TYR A 243 -3.33 3.96 -5.78
C TYR A 243 -3.48 4.79 -7.05
N ALA A 244 -4.71 5.05 -7.48
CA ALA A 244 -4.99 5.76 -8.73
C ALA A 244 -4.58 7.23 -8.64
N ILE A 245 -4.96 7.92 -7.54
CA ILE A 245 -4.74 9.36 -7.41
C ILE A 245 -3.24 9.71 -7.23
N GLY A 246 -2.42 8.78 -6.74
CA GLY A 246 -0.97 8.93 -6.68
C GLY A 246 -0.37 9.20 -8.08
N TYR A 247 -0.76 8.41 -9.08
CA TYR A 247 -0.35 8.64 -10.48
C TYR A 247 -0.94 9.93 -11.04
N VAL A 248 -2.24 10.16 -10.80
CA VAL A 248 -2.94 11.35 -11.30
C VAL A 248 -2.26 12.63 -10.85
N HIS A 249 -1.94 12.74 -9.57
CA HIS A 249 -1.30 13.92 -9.01
C HIS A 249 0.14 14.09 -9.49
N SER A 250 0.94 13.02 -9.45
CA SER A 250 2.34 13.07 -9.84
C SER A 250 2.54 13.41 -11.32
N LEU A 251 1.70 12.88 -12.19
CA LEU A 251 1.78 13.07 -13.65
C LEU A 251 0.90 14.22 -14.14
N ASN A 252 0.20 14.95 -13.24
CA ASN A 252 -0.74 16.00 -13.56
C ASN A 252 -1.81 15.57 -14.59
N ILE A 253 -2.36 14.37 -14.41
CA ILE A 253 -3.37 13.82 -15.31
C ILE A 253 -4.70 14.56 -15.12
N ASN A 254 -5.26 15.12 -16.19
CA ASN A 254 -6.63 15.59 -16.19
C ASN A 254 -7.57 14.41 -16.44
N ILE A 255 -8.18 13.88 -15.38
CA ILE A 255 -9.05 12.70 -15.46
C ILE A 255 -10.19 12.91 -16.46
N ASN A 256 -10.77 14.13 -16.56
CA ASN A 256 -11.87 14.39 -17.49
C ASN A 256 -11.48 14.21 -18.97
N GLU A 257 -10.22 14.45 -19.29
CA GLU A 257 -9.70 14.28 -20.65
C GLU A 257 -9.11 12.89 -20.89
N TYR A 258 -8.46 12.33 -19.85
CA TYR A 258 -7.74 11.09 -19.94
C TYR A 258 -8.67 9.86 -19.85
N ASP A 259 -9.58 9.86 -18.87
CA ASP A 259 -10.59 8.81 -18.65
C ASP A 259 -11.96 9.44 -18.32
N PRO A 260 -12.73 9.86 -19.34
CA PRO A 260 -14.05 10.47 -19.14
C PRO A 260 -15.04 9.54 -18.44
N LYS A 261 -14.88 8.20 -18.54
CA LYS A 261 -15.73 7.22 -17.88
C LYS A 261 -15.50 7.27 -16.35
N LEU A 262 -14.24 7.20 -15.91
CA LEU A 262 -13.90 7.34 -14.50
C LEU A 262 -14.34 8.71 -13.96
N ALA A 263 -14.12 9.78 -14.73
CA ALA A 263 -14.58 11.12 -14.35
C ALA A 263 -16.09 11.16 -14.05
N LEU A 264 -16.88 10.51 -14.91
CA LEU A 264 -18.35 10.41 -14.72
C LEU A 264 -18.69 9.58 -13.48
N THR A 265 -18.02 8.43 -13.26
CA THR A 265 -18.19 7.59 -12.09
C THR A 265 -17.91 8.36 -10.80
N LEU A 266 -16.77 9.05 -10.73
CA LEU A 266 -16.39 9.85 -9.56
C LEU A 266 -17.39 10.98 -9.32
N SER A 267 -17.86 11.68 -10.35
CA SER A 267 -18.81 12.78 -10.24
C SER A 267 -20.19 12.35 -9.77
N ASN A 268 -20.60 11.13 -10.11
CA ASN A 268 -21.89 10.55 -9.72
C ASN A 268 -21.84 9.82 -8.37
N SER A 269 -20.64 9.55 -7.84
CA SER A 269 -20.49 8.85 -6.56
C SER A 269 -21.08 9.69 -5.40
N LYS A 270 -21.77 9.01 -4.48
CA LYS A 270 -22.28 9.64 -3.25
C LYS A 270 -21.17 10.16 -2.33
N ILE A 271 -19.93 9.67 -2.50
CA ILE A 271 -18.75 10.09 -1.74
C ILE A 271 -17.79 10.98 -2.57
N ARG A 272 -18.28 11.58 -3.66
CA ARG A 272 -17.46 12.40 -4.56
C ARG A 272 -16.70 13.52 -3.85
N ASN A 273 -17.35 14.19 -2.88
CA ASN A 273 -16.72 15.29 -2.13
C ASN A 273 -15.61 14.74 -1.23
N GLN A 274 -15.89 13.64 -0.51
CA GLN A 274 -14.93 12.98 0.36
C GLN A 274 -13.72 12.44 -0.43
N LEU A 275 -13.92 11.88 -1.63
CA LEU A 275 -12.80 11.48 -2.48
C LEU A 275 -11.95 12.69 -2.91
N SER A 276 -12.57 13.81 -3.27
CA SER A 276 -11.85 15.04 -3.58
C SER A 276 -11.07 15.58 -2.38
N GLU A 277 -11.68 15.60 -1.20
CA GLU A 277 -11.04 16.01 0.06
C GLU A 277 -9.89 15.07 0.43
N LEU A 278 -10.07 13.74 0.24
CA LEU A 278 -9.03 12.74 0.47
C LEU A 278 -7.81 12.97 -0.43
N GLY A 279 -8.04 13.27 -1.71
CA GLY A 279 -6.96 13.61 -2.64
C GLY A 279 -6.20 14.88 -2.21
N ALA A 280 -6.91 15.92 -1.77
CA ALA A 280 -6.29 17.13 -1.24
C ALA A 280 -5.49 16.85 0.06
N ALA A 281 -6.04 16.04 0.96
CA ALA A 281 -5.36 15.67 2.20
C ALA A 281 -4.07 14.86 1.92
N PHE A 282 -4.06 13.99 0.90
CA PHE A 282 -2.84 13.30 0.47
C PHE A 282 -1.79 14.28 -0.06
N GLN A 283 -2.17 15.27 -0.86
CA GLN A 283 -1.23 16.29 -1.35
C GLN A 283 -0.66 17.12 -0.20
N ASN A 284 -1.49 17.57 0.74
CA ASN A 284 -1.05 18.31 1.93
C ASN A 284 -0.04 17.49 2.75
N LEU A 285 -0.30 16.20 2.92
CA LEU A 285 0.63 15.33 3.66
C LEU A 285 1.91 15.06 2.87
N TYR A 286 1.85 15.00 1.52
CA TYR A 286 3.04 14.89 0.68
C TYR A 286 3.96 16.11 0.81
N GLU A 287 3.41 17.32 0.89
CA GLU A 287 4.20 18.53 1.12
C GLU A 287 4.93 18.46 2.46
N LYS A 288 4.23 18.04 3.55
CA LYS A 288 4.85 17.83 4.85
C LYS A 288 5.92 16.73 4.82
N PHE A 289 5.70 15.64 4.09
CA PHE A 289 6.66 14.56 3.93
C PHE A 289 7.93 15.04 3.24
N ASN A 290 7.78 15.73 2.12
CA ASN A 290 8.89 16.28 1.34
C ASN A 290 9.74 17.28 2.15
N ASP A 291 9.10 18.07 3.00
CA ASP A 291 9.74 19.03 3.90
C ASP A 291 10.23 18.41 5.21
N GLN A 292 10.05 17.10 5.40
CA GLN A 292 10.39 16.35 6.63
C GLN A 292 9.70 16.91 7.89
N HIS A 293 8.46 17.36 7.74
CA HIS A 293 7.66 17.94 8.83
C HIS A 293 6.66 16.97 9.45
N ILE A 294 6.64 15.70 9.06
CA ILE A 294 5.79 14.68 9.70
C ILE A 294 6.42 14.30 11.03
N THR A 295 5.69 14.50 12.12
CA THR A 295 6.18 14.32 13.49
C THR A 295 5.49 13.20 14.25
N GLY A 296 4.33 12.72 13.76
CA GLY A 296 3.56 11.67 14.41
C GLY A 296 2.24 11.36 13.72
N PHE A 297 1.42 10.57 14.39
CA PHE A 297 0.12 10.14 13.87
C PHE A 297 -0.90 11.29 13.74
N ASP A 298 -0.71 12.37 14.47
CA ASP A 298 -1.59 13.56 14.37
C ASP A 298 -1.54 14.21 12.98
N ASP A 299 -0.44 14.01 12.22
CA ASP A 299 -0.33 14.51 10.85
C ASP A 299 -1.29 13.82 9.88
N TYR A 300 -1.81 12.63 10.24
CA TYR A 300 -2.80 11.88 9.47
C TYR A 300 -4.26 12.25 9.82
N LEU A 301 -4.48 13.20 10.74
CA LEU A 301 -5.82 13.53 11.23
C LEU A 301 -6.75 13.97 10.11
N GLU A 302 -6.28 14.77 9.16
CA GLU A 302 -7.09 15.24 8.02
C GLU A 302 -7.62 14.05 7.20
N ILE A 303 -6.74 13.08 6.86
CA ILE A 303 -7.13 11.86 6.14
C ILE A 303 -8.10 11.03 6.98
N THR A 304 -7.84 10.88 8.27
CA THR A 304 -8.66 10.12 9.22
C THR A 304 -10.08 10.66 9.30
N LEU A 305 -10.23 12.00 9.38
CA LEU A 305 -11.53 12.66 9.40
C LEU A 305 -12.30 12.47 8.09
N VAL A 306 -11.64 12.56 6.95
CA VAL A 306 -12.30 12.30 5.66
C VAL A 306 -12.76 10.84 5.56
N ILE A 307 -11.99 9.89 6.07
CA ILE A 307 -12.40 8.47 6.10
C ILE A 307 -13.65 8.30 6.99
N ASP A 308 -13.70 8.94 8.15
CA ASP A 308 -14.89 8.90 9.03
C ASP A 308 -16.13 9.48 8.31
N GLU A 309 -15.97 10.56 7.57
CA GLU A 309 -17.06 11.12 6.74
C GLU A 309 -17.50 10.17 5.61
N ILE A 310 -16.57 9.37 5.04
CA ILE A 310 -16.94 8.31 4.07
C ILE A 310 -17.87 7.29 4.74
N TYR A 311 -17.55 6.80 5.94
CA TYR A 311 -18.45 5.90 6.67
C TYR A 311 -19.83 6.50 6.90
N LYS A 312 -19.90 7.78 7.29
CA LYS A 312 -21.16 8.49 7.54
C LYS A 312 -22.02 8.63 6.28
N GLN A 313 -21.41 8.78 5.08
CA GLN A 313 -22.15 8.81 3.81
C GLN A 313 -22.92 7.51 3.54
N PHE A 314 -22.45 6.38 4.09
CA PHE A 314 -23.13 5.10 4.01
C PHE A 314 -24.01 4.78 5.24
N GLY A 315 -24.25 5.78 6.08
CA GLY A 315 -25.11 5.68 7.26
C GLY A 315 -24.45 4.97 8.45
N LEU A 316 -23.12 4.87 8.48
CA LEU A 316 -22.37 4.27 9.59
C LEU A 316 -21.61 5.36 10.34
N ALA A 317 -22.05 5.71 11.54
CA ALA A 317 -21.31 6.61 12.41
C ALA A 317 -20.56 5.79 13.47
N LEU A 318 -19.24 5.96 13.49
CA LEU A 318 -18.35 5.30 14.44
C LEU A 318 -18.13 6.24 15.63
N GLU A 319 -18.30 5.73 16.85
CA GLU A 319 -18.09 6.51 18.08
C GLU A 319 -17.18 5.73 19.02
N CYS A 320 -16.07 6.34 19.38
CA CYS A 320 -15.15 5.86 20.41
C CYS A 320 -14.48 7.08 21.05
N PRO A 321 -14.27 7.10 22.38
CA PRO A 321 -13.64 8.24 23.06
C PRO A 321 -12.21 8.51 22.59
N ASP A 322 -11.45 7.47 22.27
CA ASP A 322 -10.06 7.54 21.86
C ASP A 322 -9.69 6.27 21.08
N TRP A 323 -8.96 6.45 19.98
CA TRP A 323 -8.50 5.36 19.11
C TRP A 323 -7.42 4.47 19.76
N SER A 324 -6.76 4.93 20.83
CA SER A 324 -5.74 4.21 21.59
C SER A 324 -6.29 3.58 22.87
N SER A 325 -7.55 3.83 23.22
CA SER A 325 -8.18 3.30 24.43
C SER A 325 -8.67 1.86 24.25
N ASP A 326 -8.83 1.13 25.35
CA ASP A 326 -9.52 -0.18 25.37
C ASP A 326 -11.05 -0.02 25.36
N SER A 327 -11.56 1.18 25.08
CA SER A 327 -12.98 1.48 25.02
C SER A 327 -13.68 0.74 23.89
N GLU A 328 -14.94 0.36 24.14
CA GLU A 328 -15.78 -0.27 23.13
C GLU A 328 -16.07 0.70 21.97
N LEU A 329 -16.10 0.18 20.75
CA LEU A 329 -16.57 0.89 19.57
C LEU A 329 -18.09 0.82 19.51
N TYR A 330 -18.73 1.97 19.49
CA TYR A 330 -20.16 2.09 19.21
C TYR A 330 -20.39 2.41 17.73
N ILE A 331 -21.33 1.69 17.11
CA ILE A 331 -21.65 1.83 15.69
C ILE A 331 -23.13 2.20 15.60
N HIS A 332 -23.39 3.42 15.13
CA HIS A 332 -24.73 3.91 14.85
C HIS A 332 -25.06 3.68 13.39
N VAL A 333 -26.18 3.02 13.10
CA VAL A 333 -26.65 2.74 11.73
C VAL A 333 -27.88 3.57 11.46
N ASN A 334 -27.76 4.58 10.60
CA ASN A 334 -28.80 5.55 10.24
C ASN A 334 -29.59 5.12 8.98
#